data_e99ce1a1d3bbf1c4eb2521b384452d2f
#
_entry.id   e99ce1a1d3bbf1c4eb2521b384452d2f
#
_cell.length_a   1.000
_cell.length_b   1.000
_cell.length_c   1.000
_cell.angle_alpha   90.00
_cell.angle_beta   90.00
_cell.angle_gamma   90.00
#
_symmetry.space_group_name_H-M   'P 1'
#
loop_
_entity.id
_entity.type
_entity.pdbx_description
1 polymer ?
#
loop_
_entity_poly.entity_id
_entity_poly.type
_entity_poly.pdbx_seq_one_letter_code
_entity_poly.pdbx_strand_id
1 'polypeptide(L)'
;MERVILDTGVLVAAVRGQASLPNDADISIPAICVAEFLAGVHLDADVSRQAVQKAFLDEVLTVVPVIDYDRSIAEHHAGLLAHTARAGAPRGAHDLIIAATARATDRVLITTDVRANFEELPGVVARIA
;
A
#
# COMPACT_ATOMS: atom_id res chain seq x y z
N MET A 1 -17.52 -9.06 5.30
CA MET A 1 -16.17 -9.30 4.76
C MET A 1 -15.29 -8.12 5.13
N GLU A 2 -14.09 -8.40 5.60
CA GLU A 2 -13.16 -7.36 5.99
C GLU A 2 -12.72 -6.53 4.79
N ARG A 3 -12.64 -5.21 4.97
CA ARG A 3 -12.16 -4.28 3.95
C ARG A 3 -10.69 -3.97 4.22
N VAL A 4 -9.82 -4.32 3.29
CA VAL A 4 -8.38 -4.16 3.45
C VAL A 4 -7.77 -3.40 2.27
N ILE A 5 -6.60 -2.83 2.50
CA ILE A 5 -5.78 -2.19 1.49
C ILE A 5 -4.34 -2.70 1.65
N LEU A 6 -3.67 -2.98 0.55
CA LEU A 6 -2.35 -3.60 0.59
C LEU A 6 -1.25 -2.56 0.35
N ASP A 7 -0.23 -2.60 1.20
CA ASP A 7 1.03 -1.91 0.98
C ASP A 7 1.86 -2.64 -0.09
N THR A 8 2.77 -1.94 -0.72
CA THR A 8 3.65 -2.46 -1.78
C THR A 8 4.41 -3.71 -1.37
N GLY A 9 4.94 -3.74 -0.15
CA GLY A 9 5.69 -4.89 0.36
C GLY A 9 4.92 -6.19 0.36
N VAL A 10 3.60 -6.14 0.54
CA VAL A 10 2.74 -7.33 0.49
C VAL A 10 2.70 -7.90 -0.94
N LEU A 11 2.60 -7.04 -1.95
CA LEU A 11 2.61 -7.46 -3.36
C LEU A 11 3.96 -8.06 -3.74
N VAL A 12 5.05 -7.44 -3.30
CA VAL A 12 6.42 -7.93 -3.53
C VAL A 12 6.60 -9.30 -2.88
N ALA A 13 6.16 -9.46 -1.63
CA ALA A 13 6.24 -10.75 -0.94
C ALA A 13 5.39 -11.83 -1.64
N ALA A 14 4.21 -11.46 -2.12
CA ALA A 14 3.32 -12.40 -2.81
C ALA A 14 3.92 -12.92 -4.13
N VAL A 15 4.50 -12.04 -4.96
CA VAL A 15 5.12 -12.47 -6.23
C VAL A 15 6.35 -13.34 -6.00
N ARG A 16 7.01 -13.19 -4.85
CA ARG A 16 8.16 -14.03 -4.45
C ARG A 16 7.75 -15.33 -3.77
N GLY A 17 6.45 -15.57 -3.59
CA GLY A 17 5.94 -16.75 -2.90
C GLY A 17 6.17 -16.73 -1.39
N GLN A 18 6.43 -15.56 -0.81
CA GLN A 18 6.73 -15.38 0.62
C GLN A 18 5.48 -14.98 1.43
N ALA A 19 4.40 -14.64 0.76
CA ALA A 19 3.13 -14.29 1.40
C ALA A 19 1.99 -14.63 0.44
N SER A 20 0.79 -14.81 1.01
CA SER A 20 -0.45 -14.97 0.25
C SER A 20 -1.30 -13.71 0.38
N LEU A 21 -2.02 -13.37 -0.68
CA LEU A 21 -3.03 -12.32 -0.60
C LEU A 21 -4.23 -12.82 0.22
N PRO A 22 -4.93 -11.94 0.97
CA PRO A 22 -6.11 -12.33 1.74
C PRO A 22 -7.20 -12.94 0.83
N ASN A 23 -7.77 -14.08 1.22
CA ASN A 23 -8.76 -14.80 0.40
C ASN A 23 -10.18 -14.26 0.55
N ASP A 24 -10.61 -13.98 1.78
CA ASP A 24 -11.99 -13.61 2.10
C ASP A 24 -12.06 -12.13 2.53
N ALA A 25 -11.50 -11.25 1.74
CA ALA A 25 -11.47 -9.83 2.04
C ALA A 25 -11.85 -9.00 0.81
N ASP A 26 -12.41 -7.84 1.06
CA ASP A 26 -12.59 -6.80 0.05
C ASP A 26 -11.27 -6.04 -0.05
N ILE A 27 -10.48 -6.35 -1.06
CA ILE A 27 -9.11 -5.85 -1.24
C ILE A 27 -9.09 -4.68 -2.20
N SER A 28 -8.30 -3.66 -1.88
CA SER A 28 -7.93 -2.59 -2.80
C SER A 28 -6.45 -2.28 -2.68
N ILE A 29 -5.90 -1.60 -3.68
CA ILE A 29 -4.49 -1.21 -3.72
C ILE A 29 -4.42 0.29 -4.00
N PRO A 30 -3.66 1.08 -3.22
CA PRO A 30 -3.43 2.49 -3.56
C PRO A 30 -2.66 2.62 -4.87
N ALA A 31 -3.01 3.61 -5.68
CA ALA A 31 -2.32 3.87 -6.95
C ALA A 31 -0.80 4.05 -6.76
N ILE A 32 -0.36 4.67 -5.64
CA ILE A 32 1.07 4.83 -5.35
C ILE A 32 1.78 3.48 -5.19
N CYS A 33 1.10 2.46 -4.69
CA CYS A 33 1.69 1.12 -4.55
C CYS A 33 1.87 0.44 -5.91
N VAL A 34 0.98 0.70 -6.85
CA VAL A 34 1.16 0.26 -8.25
C VAL A 34 2.43 0.89 -8.84
N ALA A 35 2.61 2.19 -8.63
CA ALA A 35 3.80 2.91 -9.09
C ALA A 35 5.08 2.36 -8.47
N GLU A 36 5.09 2.12 -7.16
CA GLU A 36 6.25 1.57 -6.46
C GLU A 36 6.59 0.16 -6.93
N PHE A 37 5.59 -0.68 -7.11
CA PHE A 37 5.78 -2.04 -7.62
C PHE A 37 6.39 -2.02 -9.03
N LEU A 38 5.83 -1.21 -9.92
CA LEU A 38 6.32 -1.07 -11.30
C LEU A 38 7.72 -0.46 -11.36
N ALA A 39 8.03 0.49 -10.47
CA ALA A 39 9.39 1.01 -10.35
C ALA A 39 10.39 -0.11 -10.04
N GLY A 40 10.03 -1.01 -9.12
CA GLY A 40 10.85 -2.18 -8.82
C GLY A 40 11.03 -3.11 -10.02
N VAL A 41 9.98 -3.29 -10.83
CA VAL A 41 10.05 -4.06 -12.07
C VAL A 41 11.06 -3.43 -13.04
N HIS A 42 10.95 -2.12 -13.26
CA HIS A 42 11.87 -1.40 -14.17
C HIS A 42 13.32 -1.44 -13.70
N LEU A 43 13.56 -1.48 -12.39
CA LEU A 43 14.90 -1.52 -11.81
C LEU A 43 15.52 -2.93 -11.81
N ASP A 44 14.72 -3.97 -12.03
CA ASP A 44 15.23 -5.34 -12.07
C ASP A 44 16.06 -5.56 -13.33
N ALA A 45 17.30 -6.01 -13.15
CA ALA A 45 18.22 -6.26 -14.28
C ALA A 45 17.85 -7.50 -15.09
N ASP A 46 17.04 -8.40 -14.53
CA ASP A 46 16.65 -9.67 -15.18
C ASP A 46 15.34 -9.49 -15.94
N VAL A 47 15.41 -9.54 -17.27
CA VAL A 47 14.25 -9.33 -18.15
C VAL A 47 13.17 -10.41 -17.95
N SER A 48 13.57 -11.66 -17.71
CA SER A 48 12.61 -12.74 -17.45
C SER A 48 11.87 -12.53 -16.14
N ARG A 49 12.56 -12.04 -15.12
CA ARG A 49 11.93 -11.72 -13.82
C ARG A 49 11.02 -10.51 -13.92
N GLN A 50 11.40 -9.49 -14.70
CA GLN A 50 10.50 -8.36 -15.00
C GLN A 50 9.18 -8.84 -15.62
N ALA A 51 9.24 -9.74 -16.58
CA ALA A 51 8.05 -10.27 -17.25
C ALA A 51 7.13 -11.01 -16.26
N VAL A 52 7.69 -11.80 -15.36
CA VAL A 52 6.93 -12.52 -14.32
C VAL A 52 6.26 -11.54 -13.35
N GLN A 53 7.00 -10.55 -12.90
CA GLN A 53 6.49 -9.53 -11.98
C GLN A 53 5.35 -8.72 -12.61
N LYS A 54 5.51 -8.30 -13.84
CA LYS A 54 4.49 -7.52 -14.58
C LYS A 54 3.23 -8.36 -14.80
N ALA A 55 3.39 -9.63 -15.20
CA ALA A 55 2.26 -10.54 -15.38
C ALA A 55 1.50 -10.78 -14.07
N PHE A 56 2.20 -10.91 -12.96
CA PHE A 56 1.59 -11.04 -11.63
C PHE A 56 0.74 -9.80 -11.29
N LEU A 57 1.28 -8.61 -11.47
CA LEU A 57 0.54 -7.39 -11.19
C LEU A 57 -0.69 -7.27 -12.10
N ASP A 58 -0.54 -7.52 -13.39
CA ASP A 58 -1.65 -7.45 -14.35
C ASP A 58 -2.78 -8.41 -13.95
N GLU A 59 -2.45 -9.61 -13.49
CA GLU A 59 -3.43 -10.58 -13.03
C GLU A 59 -4.13 -10.10 -11.76
N VAL A 60 -3.40 -9.59 -10.79
CA VAL A 60 -3.98 -9.04 -9.55
C VAL A 60 -4.95 -7.91 -9.88
N LEU A 61 -4.57 -7.01 -10.76
CA LEU A 61 -5.39 -5.85 -11.13
C LEU A 61 -6.63 -6.19 -11.95
N THR A 62 -6.77 -7.43 -12.44
CA THR A 62 -8.03 -7.86 -13.06
C THR A 62 -9.17 -8.01 -12.04
N VAL A 63 -8.84 -8.26 -10.78
CA VAL A 63 -9.82 -8.54 -9.70
C VAL A 63 -9.74 -7.58 -8.52
N VAL A 64 -8.63 -6.89 -8.36
CA VAL A 64 -8.40 -5.96 -7.24
C VAL A 64 -8.44 -4.52 -7.75
N PRO A 65 -9.39 -3.69 -7.25
CA PRO A 65 -9.47 -2.29 -7.65
C PRO A 65 -8.27 -1.47 -7.18
N VAL A 66 -7.88 -0.50 -7.98
CA VAL A 66 -6.91 0.53 -7.61
C VAL A 66 -7.65 1.75 -7.09
N ILE A 67 -7.19 2.30 -5.97
CA ILE A 67 -7.74 3.53 -5.41
C ILE A 67 -6.84 4.69 -5.83
N ASP A 68 -7.39 5.60 -6.63
CA ASP A 68 -6.69 6.80 -7.05
C ASP A 68 -6.64 7.83 -5.92
N TYR A 69 -5.57 8.63 -5.91
CA TYR A 69 -5.45 9.74 -4.98
C TYR A 69 -6.44 10.84 -5.38
N ASP A 70 -7.48 11.01 -4.58
CA ASP A 70 -8.55 11.97 -4.83
C ASP A 70 -8.58 13.06 -3.74
N ARG A 71 -9.56 13.95 -3.82
CA ARG A 71 -9.71 15.04 -2.87
C ARG A 71 -9.94 14.55 -1.43
N SER A 72 -10.72 13.51 -1.25
CA SER A 72 -10.96 12.93 0.07
C SER A 72 -9.66 12.44 0.69
N ILE A 73 -8.84 11.72 -0.09
CA ILE A 73 -7.54 11.26 0.36
C ILE A 73 -6.62 12.44 0.65
N ALA A 74 -6.66 13.49 -0.16
CA ALA A 74 -5.86 14.71 0.07
C ALA A 74 -6.20 15.36 1.42
N GLU A 75 -7.45 15.39 1.81
CA GLU A 75 -7.87 15.94 3.11
C GLU A 75 -7.33 15.10 4.28
N HIS A 76 -7.42 13.79 4.19
CA HIS A 76 -6.83 12.89 5.19
C HIS A 76 -5.31 12.97 5.22
N HIS A 77 -4.67 13.05 4.05
CA HIS A 77 -3.23 13.21 3.91
C HIS A 77 -2.76 14.51 4.57
N ALA A 78 -3.47 15.61 4.36
CA ALA A 78 -3.16 16.89 5.00
C ALA A 78 -3.17 16.78 6.53
N GLY A 79 -4.15 16.07 7.09
CA GLY A 79 -4.22 15.80 8.53
C GLY A 79 -3.03 15.02 9.06
N LEU A 80 -2.60 13.99 8.33
CA LEU A 80 -1.44 13.18 8.71
C LEU A 80 -0.13 13.97 8.56
N LEU A 81 0.01 14.78 7.51
CA LEU A 81 1.16 15.66 7.34
C LEU A 81 1.28 16.65 8.52
N ALA A 82 0.18 17.27 8.92
CA ALA A 82 0.16 18.18 10.06
C ALA A 82 0.52 17.47 11.37
N HIS A 83 0.00 16.25 11.57
CA HIS A 83 0.31 15.44 12.75
C HIS A 83 1.80 15.14 12.86
N THR A 84 2.43 14.67 11.78
CA THR A 84 3.86 14.32 11.78
C THR A 84 4.74 15.56 11.96
N ALA A 85 4.35 16.71 11.38
CA ALA A 85 5.07 17.96 11.56
C ALA A 85 5.04 18.41 13.02
N ARG A 86 3.89 18.33 13.70
CA ARG A 86 3.76 18.70 15.11
C ARG A 86 4.50 17.74 16.04
N ALA A 87 4.51 16.46 15.70
CA ALA A 87 5.20 15.44 16.48
C ALA A 87 6.72 15.52 16.32
N GLY A 88 7.24 16.22 15.30
CA GLY A 88 8.66 16.28 15.01
C GLY A 88 9.23 14.91 14.60
N ALA A 89 8.39 13.99 14.16
CA ALA A 89 8.77 12.63 13.77
C ALA A 89 8.55 12.45 12.28
N PRO A 90 9.59 12.60 11.44
CA PRO A 90 9.44 12.49 10.00
C PRO A 90 9.03 11.08 9.59
N ARG A 91 8.19 11.00 8.55
CA ARG A 91 7.72 9.75 7.95
C ARG A 91 7.98 9.77 6.45
N GLY A 92 8.11 8.61 5.83
CA GLY A 92 8.23 8.49 4.39
C GLY A 92 7.02 9.13 3.68
N ALA A 93 7.27 9.90 2.62
CA ALA A 93 6.21 10.59 1.90
C ALA A 93 5.16 9.63 1.33
N HIS A 94 5.61 8.52 0.75
CA HIS A 94 4.71 7.49 0.21
C HIS A 94 3.93 6.79 1.32
N ASP A 95 4.55 6.53 2.46
CA ASP A 95 3.88 5.90 3.61
C ASP A 95 2.70 6.74 4.10
N LEU A 96 2.85 8.06 4.13
CA LEU A 96 1.75 8.94 4.52
C LEU A 96 0.61 8.94 3.51
N ILE A 97 0.91 8.82 2.22
CA ILE A 97 -0.12 8.69 1.17
C ILE A 97 -0.87 7.36 1.33
N ILE A 98 -0.16 6.27 1.57
CA ILE A 98 -0.75 4.94 1.78
C ILE A 98 -1.65 4.95 3.03
N ALA A 99 -1.16 5.50 4.13
CA ALA A 99 -1.91 5.63 5.37
C ALA A 99 -3.16 6.50 5.19
N ALA A 100 -3.05 7.61 4.48
CA ALA A 100 -4.18 8.49 4.17
C ALA A 100 -5.23 7.76 3.32
N THR A 101 -4.81 6.95 2.37
CA THR A 101 -5.71 6.15 1.54
C THR A 101 -6.47 5.14 2.38
N ALA A 102 -5.80 4.44 3.28
CA ALA A 102 -6.43 3.51 4.22
C ALA A 102 -7.46 4.21 5.10
N ARG A 103 -7.08 5.33 5.69
CA ARG A 103 -7.95 6.11 6.57
C ARG A 103 -9.17 6.66 5.83
N ALA A 104 -8.98 7.23 4.64
CA ALA A 104 -10.06 7.83 3.84
C ALA A 104 -11.08 6.79 3.37
N THR A 105 -10.65 5.55 3.15
CA THR A 105 -11.51 4.48 2.65
C THR A 105 -12.00 3.55 3.76
N ASP A 106 -11.64 3.84 5.01
CA ASP A 106 -11.98 3.02 6.17
C ASP A 106 -11.60 1.55 5.98
N ARG A 107 -10.35 1.33 5.57
CA ARG A 107 -9.79 0.00 5.31
C ARG A 107 -8.64 -0.29 6.26
N VAL A 108 -8.49 -1.55 6.63
CA VAL A 108 -7.32 -2.02 7.39
C VAL A 108 -6.13 -2.09 6.42
N LEU A 109 -5.04 -1.43 6.79
CA LEU A 109 -3.80 -1.46 6.02
C LEU A 109 -3.03 -2.74 6.35
N ILE A 110 -2.79 -3.57 5.36
CA ILE A 110 -1.94 -4.76 5.48
C ILE A 110 -0.55 -4.39 4.96
N THR A 111 0.46 -4.56 5.77
CA THR A 111 1.84 -4.17 5.47
C THR A 111 2.83 -5.22 5.95
N THR A 112 4.00 -5.26 5.32
CA THR A 112 5.16 -6.02 5.80
C THR A 112 6.16 -5.13 6.54
N ASP A 113 5.92 -3.82 6.56
CA ASP A 113 6.85 -2.84 7.12
C ASP A 113 6.53 -2.54 8.58
N VAL A 114 7.19 -3.25 9.48
CA VAL A 114 7.06 -3.05 10.94
C VAL A 114 7.58 -1.68 11.37
N ARG A 115 8.63 -1.17 10.70
CA ARG A 115 9.29 0.10 11.08
C ARG A 115 8.44 1.32 10.76
N ALA A 116 7.51 1.21 9.81
CA ALA A 116 6.63 2.32 9.45
C ALA A 116 5.68 2.71 10.58
N ASN A 117 5.37 1.78 11.51
CA ASN A 117 4.49 2.02 12.66
C ASN A 117 3.20 2.74 12.26
N PHE A 118 2.53 2.23 11.21
CA PHE A 118 1.32 2.87 10.67
C PHE A 118 0.23 3.05 11.73
N GLU A 119 0.11 2.12 12.67
CA GLU A 119 -0.91 2.15 13.73
C GLU A 119 -0.73 3.31 14.73
N GLU A 120 0.43 3.95 14.75
CA GLU A 120 0.66 5.16 15.56
C GLU A 120 0.08 6.41 14.92
N LEU A 121 -0.25 6.35 13.63
CA LEU A 121 -0.89 7.47 12.95
C LEU A 121 -2.38 7.55 13.30
N PRO A 122 -2.91 8.76 13.59
CA PRO A 122 -4.30 8.89 14.03
C PRO A 122 -5.29 8.41 12.97
N GLY A 123 -6.21 7.55 13.40
CA GLY A 123 -7.27 7.00 12.55
C GLY A 123 -6.82 5.91 11.57
N VAL A 124 -5.56 5.50 11.62
CA VAL A 124 -5.03 4.42 10.77
C VAL A 124 -5.07 3.11 11.54
N VAL A 125 -5.73 2.10 10.96
CA VAL A 125 -5.73 0.73 11.46
C VAL A 125 -4.84 -0.09 10.54
N ALA A 126 -3.81 -0.71 11.10
CA ALA A 126 -2.84 -1.47 10.33
C ALA A 126 -2.55 -2.82 10.99
N ARG A 127 -2.16 -3.78 10.15
CA ARG A 127 -1.81 -5.13 10.58
C ARG A 127 -0.64 -5.64 9.75
N ILE A 128 0.29 -6.34 10.39
CA ILE A 128 1.41 -6.99 9.68
C ILE A 128 0.90 -8.24 8.97
N ALA A 129 1.32 -8.36 7.72
CA ALA A 129 0.97 -9.52 6.88
C ALA A 129 1.62 -10.80 7.37
#